data_c3047f03be5df993b80d689123c91aaf
#
_entry.id   c3047f03be5df993b80d689123c91aaf
#
_cell.length_a   1.000
_cell.length_b   1.000
_cell.length_c   1.000
_cell.angle_alpha   90.00
_cell.angle_beta   90.00
_cell.angle_gamma   90.00
#
_symmetry.space_group_name_H-M   'P 1'
#
loop_
_entity.id
_entity.type
_entity.pdbx_description
1 polymer ?
#
loop_
_entity_poly.entity_id
_entity_poly.type
_entity_poly.pdbx_seq_one_letter_code
_entity_poly.pdbx_strand_id
1 'polypeptide(L)'
;MLTLNWKRHLPNTIFICPNGHEKCAINPSGYQWFDLTKEEPSYILKESIKAENVIKKFIEEVKTEYNLSNQQICLSGFSQGCMMSLNVGLTSDEKFLCVVGFSGKIIDQINLKDRIKNSTDTLLIHGDVDQIVPSTHLLEAKDFLIRNN
;
A
#
# COMPACT_ATOMS: atom_id res chain seq x y z
N MET A 1 -3.10 -7.10 13.80
CA MET A 1 -3.53 -8.48 14.12
C MET A 1 -4.73 -8.99 13.31
N LEU A 2 -5.11 -8.29 12.26
CA LEU A 2 -6.14 -8.74 11.30
C LEU A 2 -5.80 -10.09 10.66
N THR A 3 -4.52 -10.30 10.34
CA THR A 3 -4.02 -11.52 9.70
C THR A 3 -4.28 -12.82 10.49
N LEU A 4 -4.32 -12.78 11.82
CA LEU A 4 -4.65 -13.96 12.64
C LEU A 4 -6.10 -14.42 12.44
N ASN A 5 -7.01 -13.47 12.22
CA ASN A 5 -8.41 -13.80 11.92
C ASN A 5 -8.55 -14.29 10.47
N TRP A 6 -7.86 -13.66 9.54
CA TRP A 6 -7.91 -14.03 8.13
C TRP A 6 -7.35 -15.44 7.87
N LYS A 7 -6.33 -15.86 8.60
CA LYS A 7 -5.74 -17.19 8.46
C LYS A 7 -6.76 -18.33 8.63
N ARG A 8 -7.82 -18.12 9.41
CA ARG A 8 -8.90 -19.11 9.59
C ARG A 8 -9.74 -19.29 8.32
N HIS A 9 -9.84 -18.26 7.50
CA HIS A 9 -10.62 -18.26 6.27
C HIS A 9 -9.75 -18.49 5.02
N LEU A 10 -8.44 -18.31 5.14
CA LEU A 10 -7.46 -18.45 4.07
C LEU A 10 -6.34 -19.42 4.51
N PRO A 11 -6.65 -20.72 4.69
CA PRO A 11 -5.72 -21.68 5.28
C PRO A 11 -4.47 -21.94 4.42
N ASN A 12 -4.58 -21.75 3.11
CA ASN A 12 -3.49 -21.96 2.14
C ASN A 12 -2.71 -20.68 1.83
N THR A 13 -2.82 -19.66 2.68
CA THR A 13 -2.18 -18.36 2.48
C THR A 13 -1.11 -18.12 3.55
N ILE A 14 0.06 -17.67 3.12
CA ILE A 14 1.12 -17.16 3.98
C ILE A 14 0.88 -15.66 4.18
N PHE A 15 0.87 -15.22 5.44
CA PHE A 15 0.75 -13.81 5.80
C PHE A 15 2.09 -13.28 6.26
N ILE A 16 2.62 -12.30 5.54
CA ILE A 16 3.88 -11.62 5.84
C ILE A 16 3.57 -10.16 6.15
N CYS A 17 3.96 -9.70 7.34
CA CYS A 17 3.63 -8.37 7.84
C CYS A 17 4.92 -7.61 8.15
N PRO A 18 5.56 -6.98 7.17
CA PRO A 18 6.77 -6.20 7.40
C PRO A 18 6.48 -4.94 8.22
N ASN A 19 7.43 -4.54 9.03
CA ASN A 19 7.44 -3.20 9.61
C ASN A 19 7.83 -2.17 8.55
N GLY A 20 7.39 -0.93 8.72
CA GLY A 20 7.96 0.20 8.00
C GLY A 20 9.48 0.28 8.24
N HIS A 21 10.22 0.84 7.31
CA HIS A 21 11.69 0.85 7.37
C HIS A 21 12.25 1.94 8.28
N GLU A 22 11.41 2.85 8.78
CA GLU A 22 11.80 3.92 9.69
C GLU A 22 11.14 3.76 11.06
N LYS A 23 11.79 4.24 12.11
CA LYS A 23 11.15 4.38 13.41
C LYS A 23 10.08 5.47 13.35
N CYS A 24 8.93 5.22 13.97
CA CYS A 24 7.84 6.19 13.97
C CYS A 24 8.21 7.40 14.85
N ALA A 25 8.08 8.62 14.32
CA ALA A 25 8.44 9.85 15.00
C ALA A 25 7.60 10.10 16.27
N ILE A 26 6.31 9.72 16.22
CA ILE A 26 5.35 9.95 17.32
C ILE A 26 5.14 8.73 18.22
N ASN A 27 5.65 7.56 17.84
CA ASN A 27 5.56 6.32 18.61
C ASN A 27 6.90 5.59 18.58
N PRO A 28 7.75 5.72 19.61
CA PRO A 28 9.09 5.12 19.61
C PRO A 28 9.11 3.59 19.48
N SER A 29 8.03 2.91 19.83
CA SER A 29 7.89 1.46 19.67
C SER A 29 7.34 1.06 18.30
N GLY A 30 6.90 2.03 17.48
CA GLY A 30 6.31 1.84 16.17
C GLY A 30 7.29 2.02 15.02
N TYR A 31 6.78 1.71 13.84
CA TYR A 31 7.47 1.89 12.56
C TYR A 31 6.57 2.64 11.59
N GLN A 32 7.17 3.29 10.62
CA GLN A 32 6.48 4.03 9.56
C GLN A 32 7.20 3.85 8.23
N TRP A 33 6.49 4.06 7.14
CA TRP A 33 7.07 4.07 5.80
C TRP A 33 7.70 5.42 5.47
N PHE A 34 7.13 6.49 6.01
CA PHE A 34 7.63 7.87 5.96
C PHE A 34 6.96 8.70 7.03
N ASP A 35 7.57 9.83 7.39
CA ASP A 35 7.09 10.69 8.48
C ASP A 35 5.88 11.52 8.04
N LEU A 36 4.68 11.17 8.55
CA LEU A 36 3.42 11.90 8.29
C LEU A 36 3.26 13.18 9.09
N THR A 37 4.17 13.50 10.02
CA THR A 37 4.17 14.81 10.72
C THR A 37 4.67 15.93 9.83
N LYS A 38 5.32 15.61 8.73
CA LYS A 38 5.78 16.53 7.71
C LYS A 38 4.75 16.58 6.58
N GLU A 39 4.09 17.72 6.46
CA GLU A 39 2.97 17.89 5.51
C GLU A 39 3.42 18.35 4.12
N GLU A 40 4.69 18.67 3.94
CA GLU A 40 5.21 19.18 2.67
C GLU A 40 5.09 18.13 1.55
N PRO A 41 4.35 18.42 0.46
CA PRO A 41 4.09 17.45 -0.60
C PRO A 41 5.35 16.88 -1.24
N SER A 42 6.37 17.70 -1.46
CA SER A 42 7.65 17.27 -2.04
C SER A 42 8.40 16.29 -1.15
N TYR A 43 8.35 16.48 0.16
CA TYR A 43 8.91 15.54 1.14
C TYR A 43 8.14 14.21 1.10
N ILE A 44 6.81 14.26 1.21
CA ILE A 44 5.98 13.06 1.21
C ILE A 44 6.20 12.25 -0.07
N LEU A 45 6.21 12.90 -1.23
CA LEU A 45 6.47 12.24 -2.50
C LEU A 45 7.84 11.56 -2.53
N LYS A 46 8.89 12.28 -2.15
CA LYS A 46 10.27 11.75 -2.14
C LYS A 46 10.41 10.53 -1.22
N GLU A 47 9.91 10.63 0.01
CA GLU A 47 10.06 9.54 0.98
C GLU A 47 9.11 8.37 0.68
N SER A 48 7.94 8.61 0.09
CA SER A 48 7.07 7.53 -0.37
C SER A 48 7.68 6.74 -1.54
N ILE A 49 8.38 7.38 -2.47
CA ILE A 49 9.11 6.69 -3.54
C ILE A 49 10.26 5.85 -2.97
N LYS A 50 10.95 6.35 -1.96
CA LYS A 50 12.01 5.61 -1.27
C LYS A 50 11.44 4.38 -0.55
N ALA A 51 10.33 4.54 0.18
CA ALA A 51 9.63 3.45 0.83
C ALA A 51 9.11 2.41 -0.19
N GLU A 52 8.59 2.86 -1.33
CA GLU A 52 8.16 2.00 -2.43
C GLU A 52 9.30 1.08 -2.92
N ASN A 53 10.49 1.63 -3.10
CA ASN A 53 11.67 0.85 -3.52
C ASN A 53 12.06 -0.19 -2.46
N VAL A 54 11.98 0.16 -1.17
CA VAL A 54 12.23 -0.78 -0.07
C VAL A 54 11.21 -1.93 -0.09
N ILE A 55 9.93 -1.62 -0.28
CA ILE A 55 8.88 -2.63 -0.33
C ILE A 55 9.05 -3.53 -1.56
N LYS A 56 9.32 -2.97 -2.73
CA LYS A 56 9.57 -3.76 -3.95
C LYS A 56 10.73 -4.73 -3.79
N LYS A 57 11.83 -4.27 -3.20
CA LYS A 57 12.98 -5.14 -2.90
C LYS A 57 12.58 -6.28 -1.95
N PHE A 58 11.85 -5.97 -0.89
CA PHE A 58 11.35 -6.98 0.04
C PHE A 58 10.42 -8.00 -0.65
N ILE A 59 9.55 -7.55 -1.56
CA ILE A 59 8.68 -8.44 -2.34
C ILE A 59 9.51 -9.41 -3.20
N GLU A 60 10.59 -8.94 -3.84
CA GLU A 60 11.46 -9.81 -4.62
C GLU A 60 12.18 -10.86 -3.74
N GLU A 61 12.56 -10.52 -2.53
CA GLU A 61 13.10 -11.47 -1.55
C GLU A 61 12.05 -12.53 -1.18
N VAL A 62 10.80 -12.12 -0.92
CA VAL A 62 9.67 -13.04 -0.63
C VAL A 62 9.37 -13.94 -1.83
N LYS A 63 9.33 -13.39 -3.04
CA LYS A 63 9.13 -14.18 -4.28
C LYS A 63 10.18 -15.25 -4.44
N THR A 64 11.42 -14.92 -4.17
CA THR A 64 12.54 -15.86 -4.24
C THR A 64 12.43 -16.95 -3.17
N GLU A 65 12.15 -16.57 -1.92
CA GLU A 65 12.07 -17.51 -0.79
C GLU A 65 10.94 -18.54 -0.95
N TYR A 66 9.78 -18.08 -1.43
CA TYR A 66 8.59 -18.93 -1.56
C TYR A 66 8.30 -19.39 -2.99
N ASN A 67 9.17 -19.07 -3.95
CA ASN A 67 8.98 -19.37 -5.37
C ASN A 67 7.63 -18.89 -5.93
N LEU A 68 7.33 -17.61 -5.72
CA LEU A 68 6.07 -16.97 -6.10
C LEU A 68 6.24 -16.02 -7.29
N SER A 69 5.17 -15.85 -8.06
CA SER A 69 4.99 -14.73 -8.99
C SER A 69 4.17 -13.61 -8.35
N ASN A 70 4.19 -12.41 -8.95
CA ASN A 70 3.33 -11.31 -8.51
C ASN A 70 1.85 -11.70 -8.47
N GLN A 71 1.39 -12.50 -9.43
CA GLN A 71 -0.01 -12.95 -9.53
C GLN A 71 -0.46 -13.87 -8.40
N GLN A 72 0.44 -14.30 -7.54
CA GLN A 72 0.15 -15.08 -6.33
C GLN A 72 0.24 -14.24 -5.04
N ILE A 73 0.53 -12.94 -5.16
CA ILE A 73 0.73 -12.02 -4.05
C ILE A 73 -0.42 -11.01 -4.01
N CYS A 74 -1.10 -10.93 -2.87
CA CYS A 74 -2.03 -9.84 -2.55
C CYS A 74 -1.30 -8.82 -1.68
N LEU A 75 -1.31 -7.55 -2.09
CA LEU A 75 -0.82 -6.46 -1.27
C LEU A 75 -1.98 -5.93 -0.42
N SER A 76 -1.80 -5.87 0.89
CA SER A 76 -2.85 -5.35 1.77
C SER A 76 -2.28 -4.40 2.80
N GLY A 77 -3.00 -3.31 3.06
CA GLY A 77 -2.55 -2.32 4.02
C GLY A 77 -3.68 -1.48 4.61
N PHE A 78 -3.41 -0.96 5.81
CA PHE A 78 -4.27 -0.01 6.51
C PHE A 78 -3.59 1.36 6.57
N SER A 79 -4.34 2.44 6.36
CA SER A 79 -3.86 3.82 6.43
C SER A 79 -2.61 4.02 5.56
N GLN A 80 -1.46 4.33 6.12
CA GLN A 80 -0.19 4.46 5.41
C GLN A 80 0.19 3.17 4.64
N GLY A 81 -0.11 1.99 5.19
CA GLY A 81 0.07 0.73 4.50
C GLY A 81 -0.81 0.60 3.25
N CYS A 82 -2.04 1.12 3.27
CA CYS A 82 -2.90 1.19 2.08
C CYS A 82 -2.28 2.12 1.02
N MET A 83 -1.81 3.30 1.41
CA MET A 83 -1.13 4.23 0.51
C MET A 83 0.05 3.57 -0.21
N MET A 84 0.88 2.84 0.53
CA MET A 84 2.03 2.13 -0.03
C MET A 84 1.63 0.94 -0.89
N SER A 85 0.60 0.18 -0.50
CA SER A 85 0.08 -0.93 -1.30
C SER A 85 -0.45 -0.47 -2.66
N LEU A 86 -1.12 0.69 -2.72
CA LEU A 86 -1.56 1.31 -3.96
C LEU A 86 -0.38 1.73 -4.84
N ASN A 87 0.58 2.46 -4.26
CA ASN A 87 1.76 2.89 -5.01
C ASN A 87 2.53 1.69 -5.60
N VAL A 88 2.88 0.72 -4.76
CA VAL A 88 3.63 -0.47 -5.20
C VAL A 88 2.83 -1.29 -6.21
N GLY A 89 1.55 -1.50 -5.95
CA GLY A 89 0.67 -2.29 -6.82
C GLY A 89 0.60 -1.74 -8.24
N LEU A 90 0.45 -0.42 -8.37
CA LEU A 90 0.28 0.24 -9.67
C LEU A 90 1.59 0.53 -10.40
N THR A 91 2.70 0.70 -9.68
CA THR A 91 4.00 1.08 -10.27
C THR A 91 4.97 -0.09 -10.46
N SER A 92 4.58 -1.31 -10.11
CA SER A 92 5.35 -2.52 -10.40
C SER A 92 5.23 -2.92 -11.88
N ASP A 93 6.26 -3.58 -12.41
CA ASP A 93 6.28 -3.96 -13.83
C ASP A 93 5.20 -5.00 -14.16
N GLU A 94 4.88 -5.88 -13.23
CA GLU A 94 3.87 -6.93 -13.37
C GLU A 94 2.72 -6.72 -12.38
N LYS A 95 1.52 -7.14 -12.78
CA LYS A 95 0.33 -7.16 -11.92
C LYS A 95 0.52 -8.07 -10.72
N PHE A 96 0.06 -7.60 -9.57
CA PHE A 96 -0.21 -8.46 -8.42
C PHE A 96 -1.55 -9.18 -8.56
N LEU A 97 -1.80 -10.17 -7.71
CA LEU A 97 -3.11 -10.81 -7.62
C LEU A 97 -4.20 -9.76 -7.37
N CYS A 98 -3.99 -8.92 -6.37
CA CYS A 98 -4.84 -7.75 -6.09
C CYS A 98 -4.18 -6.83 -5.04
N VAL A 99 -4.75 -5.64 -4.91
CA VAL A 99 -4.51 -4.72 -3.78
C VAL A 99 -5.78 -4.65 -2.94
N VAL A 100 -5.66 -4.81 -1.61
CA VAL A 100 -6.76 -4.60 -0.66
C VAL A 100 -6.37 -3.49 0.32
N GLY A 101 -6.94 -2.31 0.14
CA GLY A 101 -6.61 -1.12 0.90
C GLY A 101 -7.70 -0.74 1.90
N PHE A 102 -7.30 -0.44 3.13
CA PHE A 102 -8.20 0.00 4.19
C PHE A 102 -7.84 1.41 4.64
N SER A 103 -8.81 2.33 4.66
CA SER A 103 -8.71 3.70 5.21
C SER A 103 -7.44 4.45 4.78
N GLY A 104 -7.13 4.43 3.49
CA GLY A 104 -5.97 5.11 2.91
C GLY A 104 -6.38 6.11 1.83
N LYS A 105 -5.37 6.69 1.19
CA LYS A 105 -5.54 7.60 0.05
C LYS A 105 -4.40 7.41 -0.95
N ILE A 106 -4.57 7.92 -2.16
CA ILE A 106 -3.47 8.08 -3.12
C ILE A 106 -2.62 9.27 -2.68
N ILE A 107 -1.31 9.07 -2.57
CA ILE A 107 -0.38 10.08 -2.03
C ILE A 107 -0.30 11.30 -2.95
N ASP A 108 -0.04 11.09 -4.23
CA ASP A 108 0.11 12.12 -5.23
C ASP A 108 -0.43 11.60 -6.57
N GLN A 109 -1.65 12.00 -6.91
CA GLN A 109 -2.34 11.53 -8.11
C GLN A 109 -1.61 11.95 -9.39
N ILE A 110 -1.02 13.15 -9.42
CA ILE A 110 -0.35 13.68 -10.62
C ILE A 110 0.90 12.86 -10.92
N ASN A 111 1.75 12.70 -9.92
CA ASN A 111 2.98 11.93 -10.06
C ASN A 111 2.71 10.43 -10.26
N LEU A 112 1.76 9.85 -9.52
CA LEU A 112 1.42 8.44 -9.64
C LEU A 112 0.91 8.10 -11.02
N LYS A 113 0.07 8.96 -11.63
CA LYS A 113 -0.46 8.76 -12.98
C LYS A 113 0.64 8.47 -14.00
N ASP A 114 1.71 9.25 -13.97
CA ASP A 114 2.82 9.12 -14.93
C ASP A 114 3.71 7.89 -14.66
N ARG A 115 3.50 7.22 -13.53
CA ARG A 115 4.28 6.08 -13.07
C ARG A 115 3.50 4.76 -13.08
N ILE A 116 2.22 4.78 -13.42
CA ILE A 116 1.40 3.56 -13.52
C ILE A 116 1.95 2.69 -14.64
N LYS A 117 2.18 1.42 -14.33
CA LYS A 117 2.69 0.41 -15.27
C LYS A 117 1.74 -0.74 -15.53
N ASN A 118 0.77 -0.91 -14.64
CA ASN A 118 -0.20 -2.00 -14.74
C ASN A 118 -1.54 -1.63 -14.10
N SER A 119 -2.56 -2.42 -14.37
CA SER A 119 -3.92 -2.30 -13.84
C SER A 119 -4.23 -3.44 -12.86
N THR A 120 -3.51 -3.49 -11.73
CA THR A 120 -3.79 -4.47 -10.67
C THR A 120 -5.17 -4.25 -10.07
N ASP A 121 -5.97 -5.30 -9.98
CA ASP A 121 -7.31 -5.26 -9.39
C ASP A 121 -7.25 -4.76 -7.95
N THR A 122 -8.09 -3.78 -7.62
CA THR A 122 -8.02 -3.06 -6.35
C THR A 122 -9.37 -3.03 -5.65
N LEU A 123 -9.39 -3.47 -4.39
CA LEU A 123 -10.51 -3.32 -3.47
C LEU A 123 -10.15 -2.28 -2.41
N LEU A 124 -10.97 -1.24 -2.29
CA LEU A 124 -10.81 -0.21 -1.25
C LEU A 124 -11.98 -0.27 -0.28
N ILE A 125 -11.65 -0.23 1.01
CA ILE A 125 -12.60 -0.26 2.12
C ILE A 125 -12.29 0.93 3.03
N HIS A 126 -13.32 1.69 3.42
CA HIS A 126 -13.15 2.89 4.22
C HIS A 126 -14.29 3.06 5.20
N GLY A 127 -14.00 3.52 6.40
CA GLY A 127 -15.01 3.91 7.36
C GLY A 127 -15.64 5.26 6.97
N ASP A 128 -16.95 5.35 6.96
CA ASP A 128 -17.70 6.56 6.59
C ASP A 128 -17.51 7.73 7.56
N VAL A 129 -17.13 7.44 8.81
CA VAL A 129 -16.88 8.42 9.87
C VAL A 129 -15.37 8.53 10.23
N ASP A 130 -14.47 8.13 9.33
CA ASP A 130 -13.01 8.23 9.55
C ASP A 130 -12.60 9.70 9.65
N GLN A 131 -12.14 10.12 10.84
CA GLN A 131 -11.72 11.49 11.13
C GLN A 131 -10.25 11.77 10.82
N ILE A 132 -9.46 10.74 10.57
CA ILE A 132 -8.02 10.85 10.30
C ILE A 132 -7.76 10.91 8.79
N VAL A 133 -8.38 9.98 8.05
CA VAL A 133 -8.37 9.99 6.59
C VAL A 133 -9.82 10.06 6.13
N PRO A 134 -10.33 11.24 5.75
CA PRO A 134 -11.72 11.40 5.33
C PRO A 134 -12.14 10.43 4.24
N SER A 135 -13.34 9.88 4.33
CA SER A 135 -13.87 8.89 3.37
C SER A 135 -14.01 9.42 1.94
N THR A 136 -13.97 10.75 1.74
CA THR A 136 -13.88 11.36 0.40
C THR A 136 -12.69 10.86 -0.40
N HIS A 137 -11.57 10.53 0.26
CA HIS A 137 -10.40 9.96 -0.38
C HIS A 137 -10.63 8.58 -1.01
N LEU A 138 -11.62 7.82 -0.52
CA LEU A 138 -12.05 6.59 -1.19
C LEU A 138 -12.63 6.87 -2.57
N LEU A 139 -13.49 7.89 -2.69
CA LEU A 139 -14.10 8.27 -3.96
C LEU A 139 -13.06 8.84 -4.93
N GLU A 140 -12.17 9.69 -4.43
CA GLU A 140 -11.05 10.23 -5.21
C GLU A 140 -10.15 9.12 -5.76
N ALA A 141 -9.80 8.14 -4.90
CA ALA A 141 -8.99 7.00 -5.31
C ALA A 141 -9.72 6.11 -6.34
N LYS A 142 -11.00 5.84 -6.12
CA LYS A 142 -11.83 5.10 -7.08
C LYS A 142 -11.86 5.79 -8.45
N ASP A 143 -12.15 7.10 -8.48
CA ASP A 143 -12.21 7.87 -9.72
C ASP A 143 -10.86 7.90 -10.43
N PHE A 144 -9.78 8.05 -9.67
CA PHE A 144 -8.43 7.99 -10.21
C PHE A 144 -8.12 6.65 -10.86
N LEU A 145 -8.43 5.55 -10.15
CA LEU A 145 -8.20 4.19 -10.66
C LEU A 145 -9.01 3.91 -11.93
N ILE A 146 -10.28 4.28 -11.97
CA ILE A 146 -11.14 4.11 -13.16
C ILE A 146 -10.62 4.89 -14.37
N ARG A 147 -10.07 6.09 -14.17
CA ARG A 147 -9.55 6.92 -15.27
C ARG A 147 -8.19 6.50 -15.80
N ASN A 148 -7.43 5.73 -15.05
CA ASN A 148 -6.04 5.40 -15.37
C ASN A 148 -5.76 3.89 -15.51
N ASN A 149 -6.82 3.07 -15.48
CA ASN A 149 -6.75 1.63 -15.71
C ASN A 149 -7.26 1.23 -17.10
#